data_3193b66449aa3a8dda898cf9d99fa77b
#
_entry.id   3193b66449aa3a8dda898cf9d99fa77b
#
_cell.length_a   1.000
_cell.length_b   1.000
_cell.length_c   1.000
_cell.angle_alpha   90.00
_cell.angle_beta   90.00
_cell.angle_gamma   90.00
#
_symmetry.space_group_name_H-M   'P 1'
#
loop_
_entity.id
_entity.type
_entity.pdbx_description
1 polymer ?
#
loop_
_entity_poly.entity_id
_entity_poly.type
_entity_poly.pdbx_seq_one_letter_code
_entity_poly.pdbx_strand_id
1 'polypeptide(L)'
;MGTISARVPDELEDELEAYLESERLDRSTAVRKLLAEGLDAWRRDRALEKLEAGEITFSRAAEIADVTVWELSQLAQERNITWVGDEGLESDLQDL
;
A
#
# COMPACT_ATOMS: atom_id res chain seq x y z
N MET A 1 22.92 4.18 -1.50
CA MET A 1 22.33 2.89 -1.13
C MET A 1 22.66 2.55 0.31
N GLY A 2 21.69 2.15 1.08
CA GLY A 2 21.87 1.85 2.49
C GLY A 2 21.83 0.37 2.79
N THR A 3 22.22 0.04 4.01
CA THR A 3 22.16 -1.33 4.52
C THR A 3 21.27 -1.34 5.75
N ILE A 4 20.38 -2.32 5.84
CA ILE A 4 19.47 -2.46 6.97
C ILE A 4 19.75 -3.81 7.64
N SER A 5 19.90 -3.78 8.96
CA SER A 5 20.07 -5.00 9.74
C SER A 5 18.96 -5.09 10.78
N ALA A 6 18.37 -6.26 10.90
CA ALA A 6 17.30 -6.48 11.85
C ALA A 6 17.36 -7.92 12.36
N ARG A 7 16.94 -8.10 13.62
CA ARG A 7 16.77 -9.43 14.18
C ARG A 7 15.31 -9.81 14.03
N VAL A 8 15.07 -11.04 13.65
CA VAL A 8 13.70 -11.53 13.45
C VAL A 8 13.48 -12.79 14.30
N PRO A 9 12.23 -13.04 14.70
CA PRO A 9 11.91 -14.28 15.41
C PRO A 9 12.20 -15.49 14.52
N ASP A 10 12.49 -16.62 15.14
CA ASP A 10 12.80 -17.85 14.41
C ASP A 10 11.68 -18.25 13.45
N GLU A 11 10.44 -18.06 13.87
CA GLU A 11 9.28 -18.38 13.05
C GLU A 11 9.25 -17.58 11.76
N LEU A 12 9.59 -16.30 11.85
CA LEU A 12 9.63 -15.44 10.67
C LEU A 12 10.80 -15.83 9.76
N GLU A 13 11.94 -16.18 10.37
CA GLU A 13 13.09 -16.65 9.59
C GLU A 13 12.75 -17.91 8.82
N ASP A 14 12.04 -18.85 9.46
CA ASP A 14 11.62 -20.09 8.81
C ASP A 14 10.67 -19.82 7.65
N GLU A 15 9.74 -18.88 7.83
CA GLU A 15 8.83 -18.50 6.75
C GLU A 15 9.59 -17.85 5.59
N LEU A 16 10.58 -17.04 5.91
CA LEU A 16 11.40 -16.42 4.89
C LEU A 16 12.15 -17.49 4.08
N GLU A 17 12.73 -18.47 4.77
CA GLU A 17 13.44 -19.56 4.07
C GLU A 17 12.50 -20.30 3.13
N ALA A 18 11.27 -20.58 3.56
CA ALA A 18 10.27 -21.22 2.72
C ALA A 18 9.94 -20.35 1.50
N TYR A 19 9.86 -19.04 1.71
CA TYR A 19 9.60 -18.09 0.62
C TYR A 19 10.75 -18.08 -0.39
N LEU A 20 11.99 -18.06 0.09
CA LEU A 20 13.16 -18.10 -0.78
C LEU A 20 13.17 -19.33 -1.67
N GLU A 21 12.84 -20.47 -1.09
CA GLU A 21 12.81 -21.72 -1.81
C GLU A 21 11.67 -21.74 -2.84
N SER A 22 10.51 -21.29 -2.45
CA SER A 22 9.33 -21.26 -3.31
C SER A 22 9.52 -20.33 -4.50
N GLU A 23 10.08 -19.14 -4.27
CA GLU A 23 10.23 -18.11 -5.28
C GLU A 23 11.58 -18.17 -6.00
N ARG A 24 12.48 -19.04 -5.53
CA ARG A 24 13.82 -19.19 -6.08
C ARG A 24 14.60 -17.89 -6.10
N LEU A 25 14.55 -17.18 -4.97
CA LEU A 25 15.24 -15.92 -4.80
C LEU A 25 16.35 -16.07 -3.76
N ASP A 26 17.39 -15.27 -3.90
CA ASP A 26 18.36 -15.14 -2.81
C ASP A 26 17.80 -14.26 -1.71
N ARG A 27 18.40 -14.35 -0.53
CA ARG A 27 17.89 -13.65 0.65
C ARG A 27 17.81 -12.13 0.45
N SER A 28 18.87 -11.51 -0.09
CA SER A 28 18.90 -10.07 -0.28
C SER A 28 17.81 -9.59 -1.23
N THR A 29 17.62 -10.28 -2.33
CA THR A 29 16.59 -9.93 -3.31
C THR A 29 15.20 -10.08 -2.72
N ALA A 30 14.97 -11.18 -2.00
CA ALA A 30 13.68 -11.44 -1.36
C ALA A 30 13.35 -10.38 -0.31
N VAL A 31 14.32 -10.03 0.53
CA VAL A 31 14.09 -9.02 1.56
C VAL A 31 13.76 -7.67 0.94
N ARG A 32 14.49 -7.26 -0.10
CA ARG A 32 14.19 -6.01 -0.79
C ARG A 32 12.80 -6.01 -1.39
N LYS A 33 12.43 -7.12 -2.03
CA LYS A 33 11.10 -7.26 -2.63
C LYS A 33 10.00 -7.16 -1.60
N LEU A 34 10.13 -7.93 -0.51
CA LEU A 34 9.13 -7.94 0.55
C LEU A 34 9.01 -6.59 1.25
N LEU A 35 10.15 -5.91 1.48
CA LEU A 35 10.14 -4.57 2.05
C LEU A 35 9.42 -3.59 1.13
N ALA A 36 9.74 -3.63 -0.16
CA ALA A 36 9.10 -2.73 -1.12
C ALA A 36 7.59 -2.95 -1.16
N GLU A 37 7.16 -4.20 -1.21
CA GLU A 37 5.74 -4.54 -1.22
C GLU A 37 5.06 -4.14 0.10
N GLY A 38 5.73 -4.36 1.22
CA GLY A 38 5.19 -3.99 2.52
C GLY A 38 5.03 -2.49 2.68
N LEU A 39 6.01 -1.72 2.21
CA LEU A 39 5.93 -0.26 2.26
C LEU A 39 4.88 0.29 1.30
N ASP A 40 4.72 -0.33 0.14
CA ASP A 40 3.66 0.05 -0.80
C ASP A 40 2.29 -0.16 -0.15
N ALA A 41 2.11 -1.29 0.51
CA ALA A 41 0.86 -1.59 1.21
C ALA A 41 0.61 -0.58 2.33
N TRP A 42 1.64 -0.26 3.09
CA TRP A 42 1.55 0.72 4.16
C TRP A 42 1.15 2.10 3.63
N ARG A 43 1.75 2.53 2.51
CA ARG A 43 1.39 3.81 1.90
C ARG A 43 -0.06 3.84 1.46
N ARG A 44 -0.55 2.76 0.86
CA ARG A 44 -1.96 2.66 0.46
C ARG A 44 -2.89 2.74 1.65
N ASP A 45 -2.55 2.00 2.71
CA ASP A 45 -3.35 2.01 3.93
C ASP A 45 -3.40 3.39 4.55
N ARG A 46 -2.26 4.06 4.61
CA ARG A 46 -2.16 5.40 5.18
C ARG A 46 -2.95 6.42 4.36
N ALA A 47 -2.89 6.32 3.04
CA ALA A 47 -3.64 7.21 2.17
C ALA A 47 -5.15 7.03 2.38
N LEU A 48 -5.59 5.78 2.51
CA LEU A 48 -7.00 5.48 2.75
C LEU A 48 -7.46 5.96 4.12
N GLU A 49 -6.63 5.83 5.14
CA GLU A 49 -6.94 6.35 6.48
C GLU A 49 -7.12 7.86 6.46
N LYS A 50 -6.23 8.56 5.80
CA LYS A 50 -6.30 10.03 5.69
C LYS A 50 -7.52 10.47 4.88
N LEU A 51 -7.84 9.70 3.85
CA LEU A 51 -9.02 9.97 3.04
C LEU A 51 -10.30 9.80 3.88
N GLU A 52 -10.37 8.72 4.63
CA GLU A 52 -11.53 8.45 5.50
C GLU A 52 -11.68 9.53 6.57
N ALA A 53 -10.57 10.01 7.11
CA ALA A 53 -10.58 11.07 8.11
C ALA A 53 -10.87 12.45 7.53
N GLY A 54 -10.94 12.56 6.20
CA GLY A 54 -11.21 13.85 5.55
C GLY A 54 -10.01 14.80 5.53
N GLU A 55 -8.81 14.27 5.76
CA GLU A 55 -7.61 15.10 5.82
C GLU A 55 -7.06 15.46 4.44
N ILE A 56 -7.34 14.64 3.45
CA ILE A 56 -6.83 14.84 2.09
C ILE A 56 -7.93 14.58 1.08
N THR A 57 -7.74 15.09 -0.13
CA THR A 57 -8.65 14.83 -1.23
C THR A 57 -8.43 13.43 -1.79
N PHE A 58 -9.38 12.96 -2.55
CA PHE A 58 -9.28 11.66 -3.21
C PHE A 58 -8.10 11.62 -4.17
N SER A 59 -7.92 12.69 -4.96
CA SER A 59 -6.80 12.79 -5.89
C SER A 59 -5.46 12.74 -5.16
N ARG A 60 -5.36 13.42 -4.02
CA ARG A 60 -4.14 13.42 -3.23
C ARG A 60 -3.87 12.03 -2.64
N ALA A 61 -4.93 11.35 -2.20
CA ALA A 61 -4.79 9.99 -1.69
C ALA A 61 -4.24 9.05 -2.77
N ALA A 62 -4.71 9.20 -4.01
CA ALA A 62 -4.21 8.40 -5.11
C ALA A 62 -2.73 8.66 -5.37
N GLU A 63 -2.31 9.92 -5.30
CA GLU A 63 -0.89 10.28 -5.45
C GLU A 63 -0.03 9.65 -4.36
N ILE A 64 -0.48 9.76 -3.11
CA ILE A 64 0.26 9.20 -1.97
C ILE A 64 0.39 7.69 -2.10
N ALA A 65 -0.68 7.03 -2.50
CA ALA A 65 -0.71 5.57 -2.66
C ALA A 65 0.00 5.10 -3.94
N ASP A 66 0.33 6.04 -4.83
CA ASP A 66 0.93 5.74 -6.13
C ASP A 66 0.05 4.78 -6.95
N VAL A 67 -1.23 5.11 -7.00
CA VAL A 67 -2.21 4.36 -7.77
C VAL A 67 -3.07 5.34 -8.56
N THR A 68 -3.82 4.82 -9.52
CA THR A 68 -4.76 5.64 -10.27
C THR A 68 -5.99 5.92 -9.42
N VAL A 69 -6.76 6.92 -9.80
CA VAL A 69 -8.02 7.25 -9.13
C VAL A 69 -8.96 6.04 -9.16
N TRP A 70 -8.98 5.31 -10.26
CA TRP A 70 -9.81 4.11 -10.38
C TRP A 70 -9.39 3.02 -9.40
N GLU A 71 -8.09 2.76 -9.32
CA GLU A 71 -7.56 1.76 -8.40
C GLU A 71 -7.87 2.14 -6.95
N LEU A 72 -7.71 3.42 -6.62
CA LEU A 72 -8.01 3.89 -5.27
C LEU A 72 -9.49 3.74 -4.96
N SER A 73 -10.35 4.03 -5.93
CA SER A 73 -11.80 3.86 -5.77
C SER A 73 -12.13 2.42 -5.40
N GLN A 74 -11.51 1.46 -6.09
CA GLN A 74 -11.74 0.04 -5.79
C GLN A 74 -11.24 -0.34 -4.40
N LEU A 75 -10.05 0.14 -4.04
CA LEU A 75 -9.49 -0.12 -2.72
C LEU A 75 -10.37 0.43 -1.61
N ALA A 76 -10.90 1.64 -1.81
CA ALA A 76 -11.78 2.27 -0.83
C ALA A 76 -13.08 1.48 -0.68
N GLN A 77 -13.63 1.00 -1.79
CA GLN A 77 -14.85 0.20 -1.76
C GLN A 77 -14.65 -1.11 -1.02
N GLU A 78 -13.53 -1.77 -1.26
CA GLU A 78 -13.22 -3.03 -0.60
C GLU A 78 -13.13 -2.89 0.91
N ARG A 79 -12.72 -1.72 1.37
CA ARG A 79 -12.58 -1.43 2.80
C ARG A 79 -13.78 -0.72 3.39
N ASN A 80 -14.82 -0.51 2.59
CA ASN A 80 -16.03 0.21 3.01
C ASN A 80 -15.71 1.62 3.53
N ILE A 81 -14.72 2.27 2.92
CA ILE A 81 -14.34 3.63 3.30
C ILE A 81 -15.28 4.61 2.61
N THR A 82 -15.80 5.54 3.41
CA THR A 82 -16.67 6.60 2.92
C THR A 82 -15.85 7.88 2.83
N TRP A 83 -15.88 8.52 1.67
CA TRP A 83 -15.18 9.79 1.48
C TRP A 83 -16.19 10.91 1.17
N VAL A 84 -17.21 10.94 1.98
CA VAL A 84 -18.27 11.95 1.82
C VAL A 84 -17.70 13.33 2.06
N GLY A 85 -18.06 14.25 1.20
CA GLY A 85 -17.59 15.61 1.30
C GLY A 85 -16.38 15.94 0.45
N ASP A 86 -15.85 14.98 -0.27
CA ASP A 86 -14.80 15.24 -1.24
C ASP A 86 -15.44 15.67 -2.55
N GLU A 87 -15.64 16.96 -2.69
CA GLU A 87 -16.27 17.53 -3.87
C GLU A 87 -15.46 17.28 -5.13
N GLY A 88 -14.16 17.20 -4.97
CA GLY A 88 -13.28 16.89 -6.09
C GLY A 88 -13.58 15.51 -6.66
N LEU A 89 -13.83 14.56 -5.79
CA LEU A 89 -14.16 13.20 -6.22
C LEU A 89 -15.49 13.16 -6.98
N GLU A 90 -16.51 13.82 -6.44
CA GLU A 90 -17.81 13.87 -7.10
C GLU A 90 -17.70 14.48 -8.48
N SER A 91 -16.95 15.56 -8.59
CA SER A 91 -16.71 16.23 -9.86
C SER A 91 -16.01 15.29 -10.84
N ASP A 92 -14.97 14.61 -10.36
CA ASP A 92 -14.22 13.68 -11.19
C ASP A 92 -15.09 12.53 -11.67
N LEU A 93 -15.93 12.00 -10.81
CA LEU A 93 -16.81 10.89 -11.18
C LEU A 93 -17.93 11.32 -12.12
N GLN A 94 -18.42 12.53 -11.97
CA GLN A 94 -19.47 13.06 -12.83
C GLN A 94 -18.96 13.36 -14.24
N ASP A 95 -17.69 13.71 -14.34
CA ASP A 95 -17.07 14.01 -15.63
C ASP A 95 -16.78 12.74 -16.43
N LEU A 96 -16.89 11.62 -15.80
CA LEU A 96 -16.72 10.34 -16.46
C LEU A 96 -18.02 9.86 -17.07
#